data_80c29780536a7d4a3ae1e340d72ff570
#
_entry.id   80c29780536a7d4a3ae1e340d72ff570
#
_cell.length_a   1.000
_cell.length_b   1.000
_cell.length_c   1.000
_cell.angle_alpha   90.00
_cell.angle_beta   90.00
_cell.angle_gamma   90.00
#
_symmetry.space_group_name_H-M   'P 1'
#
loop_
_entity.id
_entity.type
_entity.pdbx_description
1 polymer ?
#
loop_
_entity_poly.entity_id
_entity_poly.type
_entity_poly.pdbx_seq_one_letter_code
_entity_poly.pdbx_strand_id
1 'polypeptide(L)'
;MAKNVDKFYSASGNPKPKKLSVKVSFDELYDKSLSERKLGEGRKRHYEVLRRMIHRYESYAKCSQGRVRYSFDVVKVDKGVLDNLYDYIENEYEYVETYPRILEDNPEARDIKPRGENYMSSVFKEVRAFFNWAYKNKIIESFSFEGFKMPSEQYGSPVYLTLDDVDVIARADFSDDKELEIQRDIFVFQCNVGCRIGNLLRLKKRDIINGAVEYIPTKTIKERAKTVVVPLNAIAMSIVEKYKDV
;
A
#
# COMPACT_ATOMS: atom_id res chain seq x y z
N MET A 1 8.46 -55.72 16.45
CA MET A 1 7.99 -54.47 15.84
C MET A 1 9.17 -53.55 15.48
N ALA A 2 9.98 -53.93 14.48
CA ALA A 2 11.17 -53.16 14.10
C ALA A 2 11.44 -53.18 12.59
N LYS A 3 10.41 -53.07 11.74
CA LYS A 3 10.56 -53.16 10.28
C LYS A 3 10.13 -51.91 9.50
N ASN A 4 9.90 -50.78 10.14
CA ASN A 4 9.44 -49.57 9.42
C ASN A 4 10.28 -48.30 9.65
N VAL A 5 11.44 -48.40 10.33
CA VAL A 5 12.29 -47.24 10.62
C VAL A 5 13.27 -46.95 9.47
N ASP A 6 13.71 -47.98 8.74
CA ASP A 6 14.76 -47.84 7.71
C ASP A 6 14.32 -47.14 6.43
N LYS A 7 13.02 -46.91 6.23
CA LYS A 7 12.51 -46.19 5.05
C LYS A 7 12.63 -44.68 5.15
N PHE A 8 13.01 -44.15 6.30
CA PHE A 8 13.06 -42.69 6.55
C PHE A 8 14.48 -42.12 6.62
N TYR A 9 15.51 -42.97 6.51
CA TYR A 9 16.89 -42.51 6.59
C TYR A 9 17.60 -42.64 5.25
N SER A 10 18.47 -41.70 4.93
CA SER A 10 19.44 -41.81 3.85
C SER A 10 20.49 -42.86 4.21
N ALA A 11 21.32 -43.29 3.25
CA ALA A 11 22.40 -44.22 3.48
C ALA A 11 23.39 -43.82 4.60
N SER A 12 23.38 -42.54 5.02
CA SER A 12 24.15 -41.98 6.14
C SER A 12 23.39 -42.00 7.48
N GLY A 13 22.17 -42.56 7.54
CA GLY A 13 21.36 -42.60 8.75
C GLY A 13 20.65 -41.29 9.12
N ASN A 14 20.83 -40.22 8.37
CA ASN A 14 20.14 -38.97 8.61
C ASN A 14 18.69 -39.02 8.09
N PRO A 15 17.69 -38.50 8.86
CA PRO A 15 16.32 -38.46 8.40
C PRO A 15 16.23 -37.60 7.13
N LYS A 16 15.69 -38.19 6.06
CA LYS A 16 15.33 -37.36 4.88
C LYS A 16 14.37 -36.31 5.34
N PRO A 17 14.59 -35.01 4.97
CA PRO A 17 13.65 -33.98 5.32
C PRO A 17 12.27 -34.39 4.78
N LYS A 18 11.30 -34.60 5.68
CA LYS A 18 9.92 -34.79 5.29
C LYS A 18 9.54 -33.55 4.48
N LYS A 19 9.29 -33.70 3.18
CA LYS A 19 8.51 -32.69 2.46
C LYS A 19 7.20 -32.55 3.24
N LEU A 20 7.04 -31.43 3.92
CA LEU A 20 5.80 -31.10 4.56
C LEU A 20 4.75 -30.99 3.46
N SER A 21 3.95 -32.04 3.31
CA SER A 21 2.82 -32.10 2.38
C SER A 21 1.59 -31.40 2.93
N VAL A 22 1.72 -30.65 4.02
CA VAL A 22 0.67 -29.79 4.53
C VAL A 22 0.64 -28.57 3.62
N LYS A 23 -0.40 -28.49 2.79
CA LYS A 23 -0.68 -27.35 1.92
C LYS A 23 -1.09 -26.20 2.82
N VAL A 24 -0.10 -25.42 3.28
CA VAL A 24 -0.36 -24.21 4.07
C VAL A 24 -0.99 -23.17 3.14
N SER A 25 -2.12 -22.61 3.51
CA SER A 25 -2.82 -21.65 2.68
C SER A 25 -1.99 -20.35 2.55
N PHE A 26 -2.21 -19.62 1.45
CA PHE A 26 -1.63 -18.29 1.28
C PHE A 26 -1.96 -17.41 2.47
N ASP A 27 -3.21 -17.38 2.93
CA ASP A 27 -3.66 -16.54 4.03
C ASP A 27 -2.93 -16.80 5.34
N GLU A 28 -2.74 -18.09 5.71
CA GLU A 28 -2.00 -18.44 6.93
C GLU A 28 -0.55 -17.97 6.88
N LEU A 29 0.13 -18.14 5.74
CA LEU A 29 1.50 -17.65 5.57
C LEU A 29 1.56 -16.13 5.53
N TYR A 30 0.57 -15.51 4.91
CA TYR A 30 0.49 -14.07 4.79
C TYR A 30 0.27 -13.42 6.16
N ASP A 31 -0.68 -13.91 6.95
CA ASP A 31 -0.94 -13.46 8.33
C ASP A 31 0.29 -13.62 9.21
N LYS A 32 0.97 -14.77 9.10
CA LYS A 32 2.24 -14.97 9.80
C LYS A 32 3.28 -13.93 9.40
N SER A 33 3.44 -13.66 8.11
CA SER A 33 4.39 -12.66 7.61
C SER A 33 4.07 -11.25 8.09
N LEU A 34 2.79 -10.90 8.24
CA LEU A 34 2.36 -9.60 8.72
C LEU A 34 2.52 -9.46 10.23
N SER A 35 2.27 -10.53 11.00
CA SER A 35 2.41 -10.53 12.46
C SER A 35 3.86 -10.32 12.91
N GLU A 36 4.81 -10.84 12.14
CA GLU A 36 6.26 -10.70 12.42
C GLU A 36 6.80 -9.30 12.09
N ARG A 37 6.00 -8.45 11.41
CA ARG A 37 6.40 -7.10 11.01
C ARG A 37 5.76 -6.05 11.88
N LYS A 38 6.54 -5.05 12.31
CA LYS A 38 6.01 -3.87 13.01
C LYS A 38 5.38 -2.90 12.00
N LEU A 39 4.16 -3.18 11.57
CA LEU A 39 3.44 -2.38 10.57
C LEU A 39 2.56 -1.33 11.21
N GLY A 40 2.53 -0.12 10.63
CA GLY A 40 1.52 0.88 10.94
C GLY A 40 0.18 0.56 10.26
N GLU A 41 -0.93 1.09 10.81
CA GLU A 41 -2.29 0.81 10.32
C GLU A 41 -2.48 1.11 8.82
N GLY A 42 -1.91 2.21 8.31
CA GLY A 42 -1.98 2.52 6.88
C GLY A 42 -1.34 1.43 6.02
N ARG A 43 -0.20 0.88 6.47
CA ARG A 43 0.49 -0.18 5.72
C ARG A 43 -0.24 -1.52 5.81
N LYS A 44 -0.88 -1.83 6.93
CA LYS A 44 -1.73 -3.03 7.05
C LYS A 44 -2.87 -3.01 6.02
N ARG A 45 -3.48 -1.84 5.79
CA ARG A 45 -4.54 -1.68 4.77
C ARG A 45 -4.03 -1.99 3.36
N HIS A 46 -2.80 -1.57 3.01
CA HIS A 46 -2.21 -1.91 1.72
C HIS A 46 -2.03 -3.42 1.55
N TYR A 47 -1.52 -4.10 2.59
CA TYR A 47 -1.37 -5.56 2.56
C TYR A 47 -2.73 -6.28 2.44
N GLU A 48 -3.79 -5.74 3.04
CA GLU A 48 -5.13 -6.31 2.89
C GLU A 48 -5.67 -6.14 1.46
N VAL A 49 -5.33 -5.06 0.77
CA VAL A 49 -5.64 -4.88 -0.65
C VAL A 49 -4.95 -5.97 -1.49
N LEU A 50 -3.68 -6.26 -1.24
CA LEU A 50 -2.96 -7.32 -1.93
C LEU A 50 -3.61 -8.69 -1.69
N ARG A 51 -4.01 -9.01 -0.44
CA ARG A 51 -4.72 -10.27 -0.13
C ARG A 51 -5.95 -10.45 -0.99
N ARG A 52 -6.80 -9.42 -1.06
CA ARG A 52 -8.02 -9.43 -1.89
C ARG A 52 -7.71 -9.60 -3.38
N MET A 53 -6.62 -9.03 -3.88
CA MET A 53 -6.18 -9.25 -5.26
C MET A 53 -5.81 -10.71 -5.51
N ILE A 54 -5.10 -11.36 -4.59
CA ILE A 54 -4.76 -12.77 -4.71
C ILE A 54 -6.02 -13.64 -4.71
N HIS A 55 -7.00 -13.36 -3.86
CA HIS A 55 -8.29 -14.10 -3.85
C HIS A 55 -9.02 -13.94 -5.19
N ARG A 56 -9.08 -12.73 -5.74
CA ARG A 56 -9.70 -12.51 -7.06
C ARG A 56 -8.93 -13.17 -8.19
N TYR A 57 -7.58 -13.20 -8.11
CA TYR A 57 -6.76 -13.96 -9.04
C TYR A 57 -7.06 -15.46 -8.96
N GLU A 58 -7.29 -16.01 -7.77
CA GLU A 58 -7.71 -17.42 -7.61
C GLU A 58 -9.05 -17.67 -8.28
N SER A 59 -10.03 -16.77 -8.10
CA SER A 59 -11.36 -16.87 -8.75
C SER A 59 -11.22 -16.78 -10.27
N TYR A 60 -10.40 -15.87 -10.78
CA TYR A 60 -10.05 -15.78 -12.20
C TYR A 60 -9.45 -17.08 -12.73
N ALA A 61 -8.45 -17.65 -12.07
CA ALA A 61 -7.82 -18.89 -12.50
C ALA A 61 -8.80 -20.09 -12.50
N LYS A 62 -9.76 -20.11 -11.58
CA LYS A 62 -10.84 -21.11 -11.56
C LYS A 62 -11.75 -20.97 -12.78
N CYS A 63 -12.12 -19.75 -13.16
CA CYS A 63 -13.04 -19.48 -14.27
C CYS A 63 -12.37 -19.63 -15.64
N SER A 64 -11.22 -18.96 -15.83
CA SER A 64 -10.58 -18.84 -17.14
C SER A 64 -9.83 -20.10 -17.56
N GLN A 65 -9.25 -20.85 -16.59
CA GLN A 65 -8.43 -22.02 -16.87
C GLN A 65 -9.11 -23.36 -16.53
N GLY A 66 -10.40 -23.33 -16.13
CA GLY A 66 -11.15 -24.52 -15.74
C GLY A 66 -10.59 -25.23 -14.49
N ARG A 67 -9.77 -24.55 -13.71
CA ARG A 67 -9.08 -25.11 -12.53
C ARG A 67 -9.95 -25.00 -11.28
N VAL A 68 -11.05 -25.74 -11.21
CA VAL A 68 -12.06 -25.66 -10.14
C VAL A 68 -11.49 -25.62 -8.72
N ARG A 69 -10.32 -26.24 -8.47
CA ARG A 69 -9.67 -26.30 -7.15
C ARG A 69 -8.39 -25.47 -7.09
N TYR A 70 -8.25 -24.44 -7.92
CA TYR A 70 -7.04 -23.59 -7.86
C TYR A 70 -6.97 -22.84 -6.52
N SER A 71 -5.79 -22.82 -5.94
CA SER A 71 -5.41 -21.93 -4.84
C SER A 71 -4.00 -21.46 -5.08
N PHE A 72 -3.70 -20.23 -4.68
CA PHE A 72 -2.38 -19.63 -4.81
C PHE A 72 -1.39 -20.35 -3.88
N ASP A 73 -0.62 -21.26 -4.45
CA ASP A 73 0.34 -22.10 -3.72
C ASP A 73 1.70 -21.39 -3.66
N VAL A 74 1.99 -20.78 -2.53
CA VAL A 74 3.22 -19.97 -2.30
C VAL A 74 4.50 -20.74 -2.64
N VAL A 75 4.51 -22.07 -2.42
CA VAL A 75 5.69 -22.91 -2.66
C VAL A 75 5.94 -23.14 -4.14
N LYS A 76 4.92 -23.01 -4.98
CA LYS A 76 4.97 -23.24 -6.42
C LYS A 76 5.05 -21.98 -7.27
N VAL A 77 5.14 -20.83 -6.62
CA VAL A 77 5.24 -19.56 -7.36
C VAL A 77 6.63 -19.44 -7.95
N ASP A 78 6.66 -19.45 -9.26
CA ASP A 78 7.83 -19.16 -10.09
C ASP A 78 7.61 -17.87 -10.90
N LYS A 79 8.57 -17.56 -11.78
CA LYS A 79 8.46 -16.41 -12.69
C LYS A 79 7.18 -16.46 -13.54
N GLY A 80 6.79 -17.64 -14.06
CA GLY A 80 5.60 -17.78 -14.90
C GLY A 80 4.31 -17.46 -14.13
N VAL A 81 4.22 -17.87 -12.86
CA VAL A 81 3.08 -17.51 -12.00
C VAL A 81 3.07 -16.01 -11.70
N LEU A 82 4.24 -15.39 -11.51
CA LEU A 82 4.34 -13.94 -11.30
C LEU A 82 3.97 -13.14 -12.55
N ASP A 83 4.38 -13.59 -13.74
CA ASP A 83 4.01 -12.99 -15.01
C ASP A 83 2.47 -13.06 -15.22
N ASN A 84 1.86 -14.22 -14.93
CA ASN A 84 0.40 -14.38 -15.00
C ASN A 84 -0.34 -13.52 -13.95
N LEU A 85 0.21 -13.39 -12.76
CA LEU A 85 -0.36 -12.52 -11.73
C LEU A 85 -0.26 -11.04 -12.14
N TYR A 86 0.86 -10.66 -12.78
CA TYR A 86 1.04 -9.31 -13.32
C TYR A 86 -0.01 -9.00 -14.37
N ASP A 87 -0.12 -9.85 -15.40
CA ASP A 87 -1.10 -9.71 -16.47
C ASP A 87 -2.53 -9.61 -15.92
N TYR A 88 -2.87 -10.50 -14.98
CA TYR A 88 -4.17 -10.45 -14.33
C TYR A 88 -4.43 -9.11 -13.63
N ILE A 89 -3.50 -8.63 -12.80
CA ILE A 89 -3.69 -7.40 -12.05
C ILE A 89 -3.78 -6.18 -12.99
N GLU A 90 -3.00 -6.16 -14.06
CA GLU A 90 -3.01 -5.10 -15.07
C GLU A 90 -4.36 -5.03 -15.80
N ASN A 91 -4.90 -6.20 -16.18
CA ASN A 91 -6.10 -6.33 -17.00
C ASN A 91 -7.35 -6.75 -16.19
N GLU A 92 -7.30 -6.69 -14.85
CA GLU A 92 -8.40 -7.15 -13.99
C GLU A 92 -9.73 -6.50 -14.34
N TYR A 93 -9.74 -5.24 -14.78
CA TYR A 93 -10.94 -4.52 -15.17
C TYR A 93 -11.66 -5.15 -16.37
N GLU A 94 -10.94 -5.77 -17.31
CA GLU A 94 -11.53 -6.51 -18.44
C GLU A 94 -11.97 -7.93 -18.04
N TYR A 95 -11.15 -8.56 -17.17
CA TYR A 95 -11.45 -9.93 -16.74
C TYR A 95 -12.69 -10.03 -15.85
N VAL A 96 -12.99 -9.01 -15.05
CA VAL A 96 -14.23 -9.01 -14.25
C VAL A 96 -15.49 -8.83 -15.10
N GLU A 97 -15.40 -8.16 -16.25
CA GLU A 97 -16.48 -8.08 -17.23
C GLU A 97 -16.69 -9.42 -17.93
N THR A 98 -15.60 -10.10 -18.28
CA THR A 98 -15.63 -11.39 -18.99
C THR A 98 -16.06 -12.53 -18.05
N TYR A 99 -15.65 -12.48 -16.78
CA TYR A 99 -15.90 -13.50 -15.77
C TYR A 99 -16.57 -12.92 -14.52
N PRO A 100 -17.90 -12.64 -14.54
CA PRO A 100 -18.61 -11.99 -13.41
C PRO A 100 -18.48 -12.74 -12.09
N ARG A 101 -18.26 -14.04 -12.15
CA ARG A 101 -18.03 -14.88 -10.96
C ARG A 101 -16.86 -14.40 -10.09
N ILE A 102 -15.88 -13.69 -10.66
CA ILE A 102 -14.77 -13.09 -9.87
C ILE A 102 -15.35 -12.17 -8.80
N LEU A 103 -16.35 -11.33 -9.16
CA LEU A 103 -16.99 -10.41 -8.23
C LEU A 103 -18.01 -11.11 -7.33
N GLU A 104 -18.69 -12.14 -7.83
CA GLU A 104 -19.61 -12.97 -7.02
C GLU A 104 -18.87 -13.65 -5.86
N ASP A 105 -17.68 -14.22 -6.15
CA ASP A 105 -16.83 -14.86 -5.14
C ASP A 105 -16.15 -13.83 -4.20
N ASN A 106 -16.09 -12.53 -4.58
CA ASN A 106 -15.39 -11.46 -3.86
C ASN A 106 -16.26 -10.19 -3.75
N PRO A 107 -17.36 -10.24 -2.99
CA PRO A 107 -18.37 -9.17 -2.95
C PRO A 107 -17.87 -7.87 -2.32
N GLU A 108 -16.71 -7.89 -1.63
CA GLU A 108 -16.06 -6.69 -1.11
C GLU A 108 -15.33 -5.89 -2.19
N ALA A 109 -15.15 -6.44 -3.39
CA ALA A 109 -14.54 -5.76 -4.49
C ALA A 109 -15.42 -4.60 -4.96
N ARG A 110 -14.79 -3.42 -5.06
CA ARG A 110 -15.45 -2.22 -5.60
C ARG A 110 -15.11 -2.08 -7.07
N ASP A 111 -15.62 -1.02 -7.69
CA ASP A 111 -15.34 -0.62 -9.05
C ASP A 111 -13.84 -0.76 -9.41
N ILE A 112 -13.52 -1.74 -10.26
CA ILE A 112 -12.16 -2.10 -10.64
C ILE A 112 -11.83 -1.33 -11.92
N LYS A 113 -10.81 -0.47 -11.83
CA LYS A 113 -10.38 0.42 -12.91
C LYS A 113 -9.00 0.02 -13.45
N PRO A 114 -8.66 0.41 -14.68
CA PRO A 114 -7.30 0.28 -15.21
C PRO A 114 -6.27 0.84 -14.25
N ARG A 115 -5.13 0.17 -14.10
CA ARG A 115 -4.08 0.52 -13.16
C ARG A 115 -2.84 1.03 -13.88
N GLY A 116 -2.31 2.15 -13.39
CA GLY A 116 -1.06 2.70 -13.93
C GLY A 116 0.19 1.98 -13.42
N GLU A 117 1.32 2.17 -14.11
CA GLU A 117 2.62 1.54 -13.84
C GLU A 117 3.10 1.73 -12.40
N ASN A 118 2.91 2.92 -11.82
CA ASN A 118 3.31 3.21 -10.43
C ASN A 118 2.52 2.38 -9.41
N TYR A 119 1.25 2.11 -9.70
CA TYR A 119 0.43 1.23 -8.89
C TYR A 119 0.93 -0.21 -8.98
N MET A 120 1.20 -0.70 -10.20
CA MET A 120 1.78 -2.03 -10.44
C MET A 120 3.12 -2.18 -9.73
N SER A 121 4.00 -1.17 -9.83
CA SER A 121 5.28 -1.15 -9.11
C SER A 121 5.07 -1.28 -7.59
N SER A 122 4.13 -0.55 -7.02
CA SER A 122 3.83 -0.59 -5.58
C SER A 122 3.32 -1.97 -5.14
N VAL A 123 2.38 -2.56 -5.89
CA VAL A 123 1.84 -3.90 -5.61
C VAL A 123 2.95 -4.95 -5.67
N PHE A 124 3.76 -4.96 -6.75
CA PHE A 124 4.81 -5.97 -6.90
C PHE A 124 5.98 -5.79 -5.91
N LYS A 125 6.21 -4.59 -5.39
CA LYS A 125 7.11 -4.40 -4.23
C LYS A 125 6.59 -5.10 -2.98
N GLU A 126 5.28 -5.09 -2.76
CA GLU A 126 4.65 -5.80 -1.62
C GLU A 126 4.67 -7.31 -1.82
N VAL A 127 4.34 -7.81 -3.01
CA VAL A 127 4.46 -9.23 -3.39
C VAL A 127 5.90 -9.70 -3.15
N ARG A 128 6.89 -8.96 -3.67
CA ARG A 128 8.31 -9.28 -3.48
C ARG A 128 8.71 -9.28 -2.01
N ALA A 129 8.19 -8.36 -1.22
CA ALA A 129 8.48 -8.32 0.22
C ALA A 129 7.95 -9.56 0.96
N PHE A 130 6.79 -10.09 0.56
CA PHE A 130 6.25 -11.33 1.09
C PHE A 130 7.12 -12.55 0.69
N PHE A 131 7.47 -12.69 -0.59
CA PHE A 131 8.32 -13.79 -1.05
C PHE A 131 9.75 -13.73 -0.50
N ASN A 132 10.31 -12.55 -0.26
CA ASN A 132 11.57 -12.38 0.46
C ASN A 132 11.47 -12.91 1.90
N TRP A 133 10.35 -12.65 2.57
CA TRP A 133 10.09 -13.21 3.90
C TRP A 133 9.97 -14.73 3.84
N ALA A 134 9.21 -15.27 2.89
CA ALA A 134 9.03 -16.71 2.72
C ALA A 134 10.36 -17.42 2.45
N TYR A 135 11.22 -16.84 1.61
CA TYR A 135 12.55 -17.37 1.32
C TYR A 135 13.47 -17.33 2.55
N LYS A 136 13.52 -16.22 3.28
CA LYS A 136 14.33 -16.09 4.50
C LYS A 136 13.88 -17.07 5.60
N ASN A 137 12.60 -17.38 5.67
CA ASN A 137 12.04 -18.34 6.61
C ASN A 137 12.06 -19.81 6.08
N LYS A 138 12.72 -20.06 4.94
CA LYS A 138 12.87 -21.39 4.33
C LYS A 138 11.52 -22.07 4.02
N ILE A 139 10.49 -21.29 3.74
CA ILE A 139 9.17 -21.77 3.29
C ILE A 139 9.25 -22.16 1.81
N ILE A 140 10.01 -21.37 1.03
CA ILE A 140 10.34 -21.65 -0.36
C ILE A 140 11.84 -21.93 -0.50
N GLU A 141 12.20 -22.85 -1.40
CA GLU A 141 13.59 -23.27 -1.61
C GLU A 141 14.37 -22.30 -2.51
N SER A 142 13.70 -21.67 -3.47
CA SER A 142 14.27 -20.70 -4.40
C SER A 142 13.52 -19.37 -4.35
N PHE A 143 14.19 -18.29 -4.76
CA PHE A 143 13.55 -16.99 -4.77
C PHE A 143 12.68 -16.82 -6.02
N SER A 144 11.37 -16.76 -5.84
CA SER A 144 10.36 -16.74 -6.91
C SER A 144 10.52 -15.59 -7.91
N PHE A 145 11.20 -14.50 -7.54
CA PHE A 145 11.44 -13.32 -8.38
C PHE A 145 12.71 -13.41 -9.25
N GLU A 146 13.42 -14.56 -9.24
CA GLU A 146 14.56 -14.74 -10.13
C GLU A 146 14.10 -14.66 -11.59
N GLY A 147 14.70 -13.74 -12.35
CA GLY A 147 14.33 -13.47 -13.74
C GLY A 147 13.01 -12.69 -13.97
N PHE A 148 12.25 -12.38 -12.90
CA PHE A 148 11.05 -11.55 -13.04
C PHE A 148 11.44 -10.07 -13.18
N LYS A 149 10.90 -9.39 -14.23
CA LYS A 149 11.13 -7.97 -14.46
C LYS A 149 10.17 -7.15 -13.61
N MET A 150 10.70 -6.53 -12.55
CA MET A 150 9.91 -5.63 -11.71
C MET A 150 9.38 -4.43 -12.50
N PRO A 151 8.10 -4.05 -12.30
CA PRO A 151 7.58 -2.81 -12.87
C PRO A 151 8.38 -1.60 -12.37
N SER A 152 8.70 -0.67 -13.26
CA SER A 152 9.41 0.56 -12.93
C SER A 152 8.46 1.66 -12.46
N GLU A 153 8.94 2.56 -11.61
CA GLU A 153 8.18 3.78 -11.27
C GLU A 153 8.43 4.84 -12.34
N GLN A 154 7.34 5.44 -12.81
CA GLN A 154 7.37 6.59 -13.72
C GLN A 154 7.18 7.87 -12.89
N TYR A 155 8.15 8.74 -12.94
CA TYR A 155 8.06 10.04 -12.28
C TYR A 155 7.72 11.09 -13.35
N GLY A 156 6.51 11.66 -13.25
CA GLY A 156 6.12 12.81 -14.08
C GLY A 156 6.77 14.09 -13.58
N SER A 157 6.72 15.13 -14.40
CA SER A 157 7.10 16.48 -13.96
C SER A 157 6.09 16.97 -12.93
N PRO A 158 6.54 17.46 -11.75
CA PRO A 158 5.62 17.98 -10.76
C PRO A 158 4.91 19.23 -11.29
N VAL A 159 3.60 19.30 -11.09
CA VAL A 159 2.83 20.55 -11.27
C VAL A 159 2.89 21.29 -9.94
N TYR A 160 3.27 22.55 -10.00
CA TYR A 160 3.36 23.41 -8.82
C TYR A 160 2.73 24.79 -9.12
N LEU A 161 2.29 25.46 -8.08
CA LEU A 161 1.85 26.86 -8.14
C LEU A 161 3.03 27.77 -7.84
N THR A 162 3.11 28.87 -8.59
CA THR A 162 4.04 29.95 -8.28
C THR A 162 3.51 30.77 -7.09
N LEU A 163 4.34 31.63 -6.53
CA LEU A 163 3.89 32.56 -5.50
C LEU A 163 2.79 33.52 -6.02
N ASP A 164 2.91 33.94 -7.29
CA ASP A 164 1.90 34.78 -7.93
C ASP A 164 0.56 34.06 -8.06
N ASP A 165 0.55 32.77 -8.38
CA ASP A 165 -0.67 31.95 -8.43
C ASP A 165 -1.33 31.86 -7.04
N VAL A 166 -0.52 31.64 -5.99
CA VAL A 166 -1.03 31.62 -4.61
C VAL A 166 -1.60 32.97 -4.20
N ASP A 167 -0.96 34.07 -4.60
CA ASP A 167 -1.45 35.43 -4.35
C ASP A 167 -2.77 35.74 -5.08
N VAL A 168 -2.93 35.29 -6.32
CA VAL A 168 -4.20 35.38 -7.07
C VAL A 168 -5.31 34.63 -6.31
N ILE A 169 -5.04 33.39 -5.88
CA ILE A 169 -6.00 32.60 -5.10
C ILE A 169 -6.34 33.30 -3.78
N ALA A 170 -5.36 33.85 -3.07
CA ALA A 170 -5.55 34.50 -1.80
C ALA A 170 -6.47 35.78 -1.91
N ARG A 171 -6.41 36.48 -3.05
CA ARG A 171 -7.19 37.67 -3.31
C ARG A 171 -8.54 37.40 -3.97
N ALA A 172 -8.81 36.17 -4.39
CA ALA A 172 -10.09 35.83 -5.01
C ALA A 172 -11.24 36.05 -4.03
N ASP A 173 -12.31 36.70 -4.52
CA ASP A 173 -13.51 36.94 -3.73
C ASP A 173 -14.46 35.74 -3.79
N PHE A 174 -14.77 35.19 -2.62
CA PHE A 174 -15.72 34.12 -2.39
C PHE A 174 -16.73 34.51 -1.30
N SER A 175 -17.07 35.82 -1.18
CA SER A 175 -17.98 36.32 -0.16
C SER A 175 -19.37 35.67 -0.24
N ASP A 176 -19.80 35.28 -1.43
CA ASP A 176 -21.07 34.61 -1.70
C ASP A 176 -21.06 33.12 -1.37
N ASP A 177 -19.88 32.49 -1.17
CA ASP A 177 -19.71 31.09 -0.84
C ASP A 177 -18.73 30.93 0.34
N LYS A 178 -19.30 30.85 1.53
CA LYS A 178 -18.53 30.76 2.78
C LYS A 178 -17.71 29.48 2.90
N GLU A 179 -18.18 28.36 2.32
CA GLU A 179 -17.44 27.10 2.34
C GLU A 179 -16.21 27.20 1.44
N LEU A 180 -16.37 27.75 0.25
CA LEU A 180 -15.26 27.95 -0.68
C LEU A 180 -14.25 28.98 -0.13
N GLU A 181 -14.72 30.02 0.56
CA GLU A 181 -13.86 30.99 1.25
C GLU A 181 -12.96 30.30 2.29
N ILE A 182 -13.54 29.43 3.12
CA ILE A 182 -12.79 28.66 4.12
C ILE A 182 -11.79 27.72 3.43
N GLN A 183 -12.17 27.02 2.37
CA GLN A 183 -11.29 26.12 1.62
C GLN A 183 -10.11 26.88 1.00
N ARG A 184 -10.34 28.07 0.42
CA ARG A 184 -9.29 28.97 -0.06
C ARG A 184 -8.31 29.32 1.06
N ASP A 185 -8.81 29.76 2.21
CA ASP A 185 -7.98 30.21 3.32
C ASP A 185 -7.13 29.04 3.89
N ILE A 186 -7.70 27.85 4.02
CA ILE A 186 -6.98 26.64 4.42
C ILE A 186 -5.86 26.31 3.40
N PHE A 187 -6.17 26.40 2.11
CA PHE A 187 -5.21 26.13 1.05
C PHE A 187 -4.07 27.14 1.03
N VAL A 188 -4.39 28.44 1.11
CA VAL A 188 -3.40 29.53 1.16
C VAL A 188 -2.52 29.39 2.41
N PHE A 189 -3.12 29.10 3.56
CA PHE A 189 -2.38 28.82 4.80
C PHE A 189 -1.42 27.65 4.63
N GLN A 190 -1.89 26.53 4.02
CA GLN A 190 -1.03 25.37 3.76
C GLN A 190 0.15 25.71 2.85
N CYS A 191 -0.06 26.49 1.80
CA CYS A 191 1.02 26.92 0.91
C CYS A 191 2.09 27.74 1.64
N ASN A 192 1.67 28.60 2.57
CA ASN A 192 2.59 29.45 3.34
C ASN A 192 3.32 28.69 4.47
N VAL A 193 2.70 27.64 5.04
CA VAL A 193 3.31 26.82 6.11
C VAL A 193 4.10 25.65 5.54
N GLY A 194 3.81 25.18 4.33
CA GLY A 194 4.51 24.07 3.69
C GLY A 194 4.29 22.70 4.36
N CYS A 195 3.26 22.55 5.18
CA CYS A 195 3.00 21.29 5.88
C CYS A 195 2.17 20.32 5.03
N ARG A 196 2.35 19.01 5.29
CA ARG A 196 1.51 17.99 4.63
C ARG A 196 0.07 18.08 5.12
N ILE A 197 -0.90 17.81 4.22
CA ILE A 197 -2.34 17.86 4.55
C ILE A 197 -2.69 17.08 5.82
N GLY A 198 -2.11 15.90 6.04
CA GLY A 198 -2.35 15.12 7.25
C GLY A 198 -1.82 15.75 8.56
N ASN A 199 -0.86 16.68 8.47
CA ASN A 199 -0.44 17.49 9.61
C ASN A 199 -1.34 18.73 9.74
N LEU A 200 -1.63 19.41 8.62
CA LEU A 200 -2.53 20.57 8.59
C LEU A 200 -3.85 20.28 9.30
N LEU A 201 -4.54 19.20 8.94
CA LEU A 201 -5.83 18.80 9.53
C LEU A 201 -5.77 18.44 11.03
N ARG A 202 -4.57 18.38 11.61
CA ARG A 202 -4.36 18.13 13.04
C ARG A 202 -3.93 19.35 13.82
N LEU A 203 -3.54 20.43 13.12
CA LEU A 203 -3.15 21.68 13.76
C LEU A 203 -4.32 22.24 14.58
N LYS A 204 -3.97 22.72 15.75
CA LYS A 204 -4.90 23.39 16.67
C LYS A 204 -4.34 24.75 17.03
N LYS A 205 -5.18 25.64 17.53
CA LYS A 205 -4.79 26.97 18.00
C LYS A 205 -3.59 26.94 18.96
N ARG A 206 -3.50 25.93 19.84
CA ARG A 206 -2.39 25.74 20.78
C ARG A 206 -1.04 25.44 20.13
N ASP A 207 -1.05 25.03 18.86
CA ASP A 207 0.17 24.71 18.10
C ASP A 207 0.74 25.96 17.42
N ILE A 208 0.09 27.12 17.62
CA ILE A 208 0.55 28.43 17.17
C ILE A 208 1.15 29.15 18.37
N ILE A 209 2.47 29.24 18.40
CA ILE A 209 3.26 29.74 19.53
C ILE A 209 4.17 30.86 19.03
N ASN A 210 4.09 32.04 19.64
CA ASN A 210 4.95 33.19 19.34
C ASN A 210 5.06 33.52 17.82
N GLY A 211 3.94 33.46 17.11
CA GLY A 211 3.92 33.74 15.66
C GLY A 211 4.50 32.64 14.77
N ALA A 212 4.64 31.44 15.28
CA ALA A 212 5.08 30.26 14.53
C ALA A 212 4.11 29.08 14.74
N VAL A 213 4.00 28.19 13.74
CA VAL A 213 3.36 26.89 13.89
C VAL A 213 4.40 25.89 14.35
N GLU A 214 4.11 25.18 15.45
CA GLU A 214 4.97 24.12 15.98
C GLU A 214 4.23 22.79 15.95
N TYR A 215 4.81 21.78 15.26
CA TYR A 215 4.20 20.46 15.19
C TYR A 215 5.23 19.35 15.01
N ILE A 216 4.86 18.12 15.37
CA ILE A 216 5.66 16.93 15.12
C ILE A 216 5.06 16.18 13.92
N PRO A 217 5.80 16.04 12.80
CA PRO A 217 5.31 15.36 11.61
C PRO A 217 4.98 13.90 11.87
N THR A 218 3.74 13.49 11.60
CA THR A 218 3.24 12.15 11.89
C THR A 218 3.98 11.03 11.14
N LYS A 219 4.50 11.30 9.95
CA LYS A 219 5.21 10.31 9.14
C LYS A 219 6.58 9.92 9.73
N THR A 220 7.23 10.83 10.43
CA THR A 220 8.59 10.64 10.96
C THR A 220 8.64 10.46 12.48
N ILE A 221 7.50 10.49 13.16
CA ILE A 221 7.40 10.41 14.63
C ILE A 221 8.04 9.15 15.22
N LYS A 222 8.03 8.03 14.46
CA LYS A 222 8.57 6.74 14.90
C LYS A 222 10.09 6.65 14.82
N GLU A 223 10.71 7.45 13.96
CA GLU A 223 12.16 7.39 13.71
C GLU A 223 12.92 8.42 14.52
N ARG A 224 12.49 9.67 14.48
CA ARG A 224 12.99 10.79 15.28
C ARG A 224 11.90 11.85 15.38
N ALA A 225 11.24 11.92 16.52
CA ALA A 225 10.29 13.00 16.81
C ALA A 225 11.06 14.33 16.91
N LYS A 226 11.11 15.09 15.82
CA LYS A 226 11.61 16.47 15.84
C LYS A 226 10.45 17.41 15.65
N THR A 227 10.33 18.39 16.52
CA THR A 227 9.42 19.50 16.33
C THR A 227 9.87 20.32 15.12
N VAL A 228 8.92 20.57 14.23
CA VAL A 228 9.08 21.51 13.12
C VAL A 228 8.48 22.83 13.57
N VAL A 229 9.25 23.88 13.46
CA VAL A 229 8.84 25.26 13.77
C VAL A 229 8.82 26.03 12.47
N VAL A 230 7.66 26.57 12.09
CA VAL A 230 7.48 27.37 10.88
C VAL A 230 7.00 28.77 11.26
N PRO A 231 7.83 29.80 11.15
CA PRO A 231 7.39 31.18 11.36
C PRO A 231 6.28 31.54 10.38
N LEU A 232 5.24 32.17 10.88
CA LEU A 232 4.11 32.60 10.06
C LEU A 232 4.42 33.95 9.44
N ASN A 233 4.26 34.08 8.12
CA ASN A 233 4.30 35.35 7.42
C ASN A 233 2.98 36.13 7.62
N ALA A 234 2.91 37.35 7.09
CA ALA A 234 1.74 38.25 7.26
C ALA A 234 0.44 37.63 6.72
N ILE A 235 0.51 36.88 5.61
CA ILE A 235 -0.65 36.22 4.99
C ILE A 235 -1.17 35.11 5.91
N ALA A 236 -0.29 34.22 6.35
CA ALA A 236 -0.67 33.12 7.24
C ALA A 236 -1.19 33.65 8.60
N MET A 237 -0.58 34.72 9.14
CA MET A 237 -1.05 35.36 10.37
C MET A 237 -2.43 35.99 10.20
N SER A 238 -2.72 36.65 9.08
CA SER A 238 -4.06 37.23 8.83
C SER A 238 -5.15 36.17 8.79
N ILE A 239 -4.85 34.97 8.23
CA ILE A 239 -5.78 33.84 8.24
C ILE A 239 -6.00 33.33 9.66
N VAL A 240 -4.93 33.15 10.45
CA VAL A 240 -5.05 32.74 11.86
C VAL A 240 -5.93 33.74 12.65
N GLU A 241 -5.71 35.04 12.45
CA GLU A 241 -6.47 36.08 13.14
C GLU A 241 -7.94 36.07 12.73
N LYS A 242 -8.24 35.87 11.42
CA LYS A 242 -9.60 35.72 10.90
C LYS A 242 -10.40 34.59 11.58
N TYR A 243 -9.76 33.51 11.94
CA TYR A 243 -10.41 32.33 12.53
C TYR A 243 -10.12 32.10 14.02
N LYS A 244 -9.63 33.10 14.72
CA LYS A 244 -9.23 32.97 16.12
C LYS A 244 -10.38 32.68 17.09
N ASP A 245 -11.58 33.08 16.75
CA ASP A 245 -12.77 33.00 17.60
C ASP A 245 -13.79 31.94 17.10
N VAL A 246 -13.39 31.11 16.16
CA VAL A 246 -14.22 30.02 15.59
C VAL A 246 -13.91 28.68 16.25
#